data_064f0eeda0015261cfee3c17822523c6
#
_entry.id   064f0eeda0015261cfee3c17822523c6
#
_cell.length_a   1.000
_cell.length_b   1.000
_cell.length_c   1.000
_cell.angle_alpha   90.00
_cell.angle_beta   90.00
_cell.angle_gamma   90.00
#
_symmetry.space_group_name_H-M   'P 1'
#
loop_
_entity.id
_entity.type
_entity.pdbx_description
1 polymer ?
#
loop_
_entity_poly.entity_id
_entity_poly.type
_entity_poly.pdbx_seq_one_letter_code
_entity_poly.pdbx_strand_id
1 'polypeptide(L)'
;MPAQGRLKGVRSIESVEEIFQKSGAILKGHFLLASGLHSPIYWEKFRVLQYPGYTEQLCRKISTHFQKQRVQVVAGPTTGGIILAFEVARQLGIRGIFAEKEGATERAFRRGFSISSGERVLIVDDILTTGNSIGEVMTAVTNQGGIVIGIGVLVDRSEQEIDFGVPLCSCHRAIVPTYLPQDCPLCAARIPLVKPSSG
;
A
#
# COMPACT_ATOMS: atom_id res chain seq x y z
N MET A 1 19.21 26.16 37.41
CA MET A 1 18.39 25.41 36.46
C MET A 1 19.10 25.42 35.11
N PRO A 2 19.75 24.35 34.66
CA PRO A 2 20.37 24.34 33.33
C PRO A 2 19.33 23.99 32.28
N ALA A 3 19.29 24.78 31.22
CA ALA A 3 18.46 24.58 30.04
C ALA A 3 18.82 23.26 29.33
N GLN A 4 17.85 22.36 29.21
CA GLN A 4 17.99 21.15 28.42
C GLN A 4 17.99 21.52 26.93
N GLY A 5 19.17 21.51 26.33
CA GLY A 5 19.35 21.60 24.89
C GLY A 5 18.67 20.40 24.21
N ARG A 6 17.62 20.66 23.47
CA ARG A 6 17.07 19.69 22.49
C ARG A 6 18.12 19.49 21.39
N LEU A 7 18.86 18.41 21.48
CA LEU A 7 19.60 17.88 20.34
C LEU A 7 18.57 17.49 19.25
N LYS A 8 18.48 18.32 18.23
CA LYS A 8 17.83 17.94 16.96
C LYS A 8 18.73 16.86 16.31
N GLY A 9 18.51 15.61 16.71
CA GLY A 9 19.09 14.47 16.00
C GLY A 9 18.56 14.50 14.57
N VAL A 10 19.49 14.55 13.60
CA VAL A 10 19.20 14.23 12.21
C VAL A 10 18.63 12.81 12.24
N ARG A 11 17.32 12.66 12.07
CA ARG A 11 16.68 11.34 11.92
C ARG A 11 17.28 10.75 10.64
N SER A 12 18.14 9.75 10.78
CA SER A 12 18.59 8.96 9.66
C SER A 12 17.35 8.47 8.91
N ILE A 13 17.32 8.66 7.60
CA ILE A 13 16.22 8.15 6.76
C ILE A 13 16.37 6.63 6.78
N GLU A 14 15.49 5.96 7.50
CA GLU A 14 15.48 4.51 7.57
C GLU A 14 15.12 3.91 6.20
N SER A 15 15.72 2.78 5.88
CA SER A 15 15.33 2.04 4.67
C SER A 15 13.91 1.47 4.85
N VAL A 16 13.22 1.18 3.74
CA VAL A 16 11.89 0.57 3.79
C VAL A 16 11.93 -0.75 4.54
N GLU A 17 12.96 -1.56 4.30
CA GLU A 17 13.15 -2.85 4.98
C GLU A 17 13.34 -2.69 6.48
N GLU A 18 14.14 -1.71 6.92
CA GLU A 18 14.33 -1.42 8.35
C GLU A 18 13.02 -1.03 9.01
N ILE A 19 12.21 -0.18 8.36
CA ILE A 19 10.89 0.22 8.86
C ILE A 19 9.98 -1.01 9.02
N PHE A 20 9.90 -1.88 8.01
CA PHE A 20 9.07 -3.07 8.06
C PHE A 20 9.58 -4.09 9.10
N GLN A 21 10.89 -4.23 9.27
CA GLN A 21 11.47 -5.09 10.30
C GLN A 21 11.21 -4.56 11.72
N LYS A 22 11.48 -3.27 11.96
CA LYS A 22 11.29 -2.63 13.27
C LYS A 22 9.84 -2.59 13.72
N SER A 23 8.91 -2.42 12.77
CA SER A 23 7.47 -2.48 13.06
C SER A 23 6.95 -3.90 13.29
N GLY A 24 7.77 -4.93 13.05
CA GLY A 24 7.35 -6.33 13.11
C GLY A 24 6.33 -6.70 12.03
N ALA A 25 6.27 -5.94 10.93
CA ALA A 25 5.32 -6.16 9.84
C ALA A 25 5.65 -7.39 8.99
N ILE A 26 6.91 -7.86 9.02
CA ILE A 26 7.35 -9.07 8.32
C ILE A 26 7.27 -10.25 9.29
N LEU A 27 6.29 -11.12 9.08
CA LEU A 27 6.10 -12.34 9.87
C LEU A 27 6.75 -13.52 9.15
N LYS A 28 7.48 -14.35 9.91
CA LYS A 28 8.06 -15.61 9.42
C LYS A 28 7.28 -16.79 10.01
N GLY A 29 6.97 -17.78 9.17
CA GLY A 29 6.18 -18.94 9.61
C GLY A 29 5.68 -19.74 8.42
N HIS A 30 4.49 -20.33 8.54
CA HIS A 30 3.80 -21.03 7.47
C HIS A 30 2.39 -20.43 7.31
N PHE A 31 2.18 -19.70 6.24
CA PHE A 31 0.96 -18.89 6.06
C PHE A 31 0.16 -19.35 4.85
N LEU A 32 -1.18 -19.41 5.01
CA LEU A 32 -2.14 -19.55 3.92
C LEU A 32 -2.50 -18.17 3.39
N LEU A 33 -2.15 -17.90 2.14
CA LEU A 33 -2.48 -16.65 1.46
C LEU A 33 -3.92 -16.66 0.93
N ALA A 34 -4.47 -15.49 0.63
CA ALA A 34 -5.82 -15.36 0.03
C ALA A 34 -5.96 -16.07 -1.32
N SER A 35 -4.84 -16.25 -2.05
CA SER A 35 -4.78 -17.03 -3.30
C SER A 35 -4.87 -18.55 -3.11
N GLY A 36 -4.85 -19.04 -1.85
CA GLY A 36 -4.74 -20.46 -1.54
C GLY A 36 -3.32 -21.01 -1.56
N LEU A 37 -2.33 -20.21 -1.94
CA LEU A 37 -0.92 -20.58 -1.89
C LEU A 37 -0.38 -20.50 -0.46
N HIS A 38 0.69 -21.24 -0.20
CA HIS A 38 1.43 -21.20 1.06
C HIS A 38 2.67 -20.33 0.94
N SER A 39 3.04 -19.64 2.02
CA SER A 39 4.22 -18.78 2.05
C SER A 39 4.96 -18.88 3.38
N PRO A 40 6.31 -18.81 3.39
CA PRO A 40 7.10 -18.71 4.63
C PRO A 40 7.06 -17.32 5.24
N ILE A 41 6.55 -16.32 4.52
CA ILE A 41 6.54 -14.92 4.93
C ILE A 41 5.16 -14.32 4.70
N TYR A 42 4.67 -13.58 5.71
CA TYR A 42 3.46 -12.79 5.61
C TYR A 42 3.76 -11.32 5.96
N TRP A 43 3.20 -10.40 5.17
CA TRP A 43 3.35 -8.96 5.37
C TRP A 43 2.09 -8.42 6.04
N GLU A 44 2.20 -8.12 7.35
CA GLU A 44 1.11 -7.53 8.12
C GLU A 44 1.23 -6.00 8.09
N LYS A 45 0.65 -5.41 7.07
CA LYS A 45 0.74 -3.98 6.76
C LYS A 45 0.31 -3.07 7.90
N PHE A 46 -0.72 -3.45 8.66
CA PHE A 46 -1.22 -2.62 9.75
C PHE A 46 -0.24 -2.50 10.92
N ARG A 47 0.72 -3.42 11.03
CA ARG A 47 1.80 -3.29 12.01
C ARG A 47 2.73 -2.12 11.71
N VAL A 48 2.90 -1.72 10.45
CA VAL A 48 3.66 -0.52 10.09
C VAL A 48 2.77 0.71 10.06
N LEU A 49 1.56 0.60 9.52
CA LEU A 49 0.65 1.73 9.36
C LEU A 49 0.13 2.31 10.69
N GLN A 50 0.16 1.54 11.79
CA GLN A 50 -0.17 2.05 13.12
C GLN A 50 0.84 3.10 13.65
N TYR A 51 2.04 3.20 13.05
CA TYR A 51 3.06 4.17 13.46
C TYR A 51 3.11 5.33 12.48
N PRO A 52 2.53 6.52 12.85
CA PRO A 52 2.47 7.66 11.92
C PRO A 52 3.83 8.07 11.37
N GLY A 53 4.89 8.01 12.19
CA GLY A 53 6.25 8.37 11.75
C GLY A 53 6.81 7.44 10.67
N TYR A 54 6.50 6.15 10.68
CA TYR A 54 6.88 5.21 9.63
C TYR A 54 6.02 5.42 8.38
N THR A 55 4.71 5.57 8.57
CA THR A 55 3.78 5.87 7.47
C THR A 55 4.19 7.14 6.74
N GLU A 56 4.54 8.21 7.47
CA GLU A 56 5.04 9.46 6.89
C GLU A 56 6.29 9.23 6.04
N GLN A 57 7.29 8.49 6.54
CA GLN A 57 8.54 8.22 5.81
C GLN A 57 8.30 7.43 4.52
N LEU A 58 7.43 6.42 4.56
CA LEU A 58 7.07 5.60 3.40
C LEU A 58 6.30 6.43 2.36
N CYS A 59 5.27 7.15 2.79
CA CYS A 59 4.47 8.01 1.91
C CYS A 59 5.29 9.12 1.27
N ARG A 60 6.37 9.61 1.92
CA ARG A 60 7.28 10.62 1.36
C ARG A 60 7.98 10.15 0.09
N LYS A 61 8.25 8.86 -0.07
CA LYS A 61 8.80 8.33 -1.32
C LYS A 61 7.81 8.49 -2.46
N ILE A 62 6.53 8.16 -2.21
CA ILE A 62 5.46 8.30 -3.19
C ILE A 62 5.21 9.77 -3.51
N SER A 63 5.02 10.62 -2.51
CA SER A 63 4.72 12.05 -2.70
C SER A 63 5.85 12.76 -3.44
N THR A 64 7.12 12.46 -3.12
CA THR A 64 8.28 13.03 -3.81
C THR A 64 8.35 12.59 -5.28
N HIS A 65 8.04 11.31 -5.56
CA HIS A 65 8.03 10.81 -6.93
C HIS A 65 7.00 11.55 -7.82
N PHE A 66 5.82 11.81 -7.26
CA PHE A 66 4.71 12.41 -8.01
C PHE A 66 4.57 13.93 -7.86
N GLN A 67 5.38 14.60 -7.04
CA GLN A 67 5.24 16.05 -6.73
C GLN A 67 5.21 16.97 -7.95
N LYS A 68 5.87 16.59 -9.06
CA LYS A 68 5.93 17.38 -10.30
C LYS A 68 4.81 17.04 -11.29
N GLN A 69 3.95 16.07 -10.99
CA GLN A 69 2.96 15.55 -11.93
C GLN A 69 1.59 16.24 -11.83
N ARG A 70 1.49 17.36 -11.14
CA ARG A 70 0.24 18.13 -10.96
C ARG A 70 -0.92 17.25 -10.46
N VAL A 71 -0.65 16.43 -9.44
CA VAL A 71 -1.69 15.67 -8.74
C VAL A 71 -2.71 16.63 -8.14
N GLN A 72 -3.99 16.35 -8.27
CA GLN A 72 -5.08 17.17 -7.71
C GLN A 72 -5.82 16.43 -6.59
N VAL A 73 -5.85 15.10 -6.66
CA VAL A 73 -6.45 14.27 -5.62
C VAL A 73 -5.69 12.95 -5.47
N VAL A 74 -5.58 12.47 -4.25
CA VAL A 74 -5.05 11.13 -3.96
C VAL A 74 -6.22 10.23 -3.59
N ALA A 75 -6.31 9.05 -4.21
CA ALA A 75 -7.36 8.08 -3.97
C ALA A 75 -6.76 6.73 -3.53
N GLY A 76 -7.39 6.06 -2.57
CA GLY A 76 -6.98 4.71 -2.17
C GLY A 76 -8.17 3.79 -1.94
N PRO A 77 -8.00 2.46 -2.04
CA PRO A 77 -9.04 1.51 -1.65
C PRO A 77 -9.16 1.41 -0.12
N THR A 78 -10.32 1.05 0.38
CA THR A 78 -10.45 0.59 1.76
C THR A 78 -9.71 -0.75 1.95
N THR A 79 -8.97 -1.00 3.07
CA THR A 79 -8.87 -0.19 4.28
C THR A 79 -7.51 0.52 4.37
N GLY A 80 -6.40 -0.15 4.02
CA GLY A 80 -5.04 0.41 4.16
C GLY A 80 -4.81 1.65 3.29
N GLY A 81 -5.38 1.66 2.09
CA GLY A 81 -5.30 2.81 1.18
C GLY A 81 -5.89 4.10 1.74
N ILE A 82 -6.81 4.05 2.73
CA ILE A 82 -7.33 5.25 3.40
C ILE A 82 -6.19 6.02 4.10
N ILE A 83 -5.39 5.30 4.88
CA ILE A 83 -4.28 5.88 5.64
C ILE A 83 -3.26 6.50 4.70
N LEU A 84 -2.96 5.79 3.61
CA LEU A 84 -1.99 6.24 2.62
C LEU A 84 -2.50 7.41 1.80
N ALA A 85 -3.76 7.39 1.37
CA ALA A 85 -4.37 8.49 0.64
C ALA A 85 -4.38 9.76 1.48
N PHE A 86 -4.72 9.67 2.77
CA PHE A 86 -4.66 10.81 3.68
C PHE A 86 -3.22 11.34 3.81
N GLU A 87 -2.25 10.48 4.07
CA GLU A 87 -0.88 10.91 4.34
C GLU A 87 -0.18 11.46 3.08
N VAL A 88 -0.32 10.81 1.93
CA VAL A 88 0.25 11.30 0.66
C VAL A 88 -0.39 12.62 0.26
N ALA A 89 -1.73 12.75 0.39
CA ALA A 89 -2.44 14.00 0.11
C ALA A 89 -1.98 15.12 1.04
N ARG A 90 -1.82 14.85 2.35
CA ARG A 90 -1.28 15.80 3.33
C ARG A 90 0.11 16.31 2.91
N GLN A 91 0.98 15.43 2.46
CA GLN A 91 2.33 15.78 2.01
C GLN A 91 2.34 16.60 0.72
N LEU A 92 1.39 16.34 -0.19
CA LEU A 92 1.23 17.10 -1.44
C LEU A 92 0.41 18.39 -1.27
N GLY A 93 -0.23 18.61 -0.11
CA GLY A 93 -1.08 19.76 0.16
C GLY A 93 -2.39 19.77 -0.63
N ILE A 94 -2.94 18.59 -0.91
CA ILE A 94 -4.16 18.38 -1.70
C ILE A 94 -5.16 17.49 -0.94
N ARG A 95 -6.34 17.26 -1.52
CA ARG A 95 -7.35 16.40 -0.92
C ARG A 95 -7.06 14.91 -1.11
N GLY A 96 -7.39 14.10 -0.10
CA GLY A 96 -7.34 12.63 -0.15
C GLY A 96 -8.74 12.04 0.00
N ILE A 97 -9.05 11.02 -0.79
CA ILE A 97 -10.32 10.31 -0.79
C ILE A 97 -10.09 8.80 -0.79
N PHE A 98 -11.14 8.02 -0.57
CA PHE A 98 -11.05 6.56 -0.68
C PHE A 98 -12.28 5.99 -1.38
N ALA A 99 -12.07 4.84 -2.03
CA ALA A 99 -13.12 4.07 -2.67
C ALA A 99 -13.49 2.86 -1.80
N GLU A 100 -14.78 2.71 -1.50
CA GLU A 100 -15.33 1.59 -0.75
C GLU A 100 -15.76 0.48 -1.70
N LYS A 101 -15.72 -0.77 -1.23
CA LYS A 101 -16.25 -1.90 -2.01
C LYS A 101 -17.74 -1.75 -2.26
N GLU A 102 -18.13 -2.02 -3.49
CA GLU A 102 -19.51 -2.11 -3.95
C GLU A 102 -19.68 -3.44 -4.69
N GLY A 103 -20.32 -4.41 -4.01
CA GLY A 103 -20.36 -5.76 -4.55
C GLY A 103 -19.03 -6.53 -4.45
N ALA A 104 -18.79 -7.45 -5.37
CA ALA A 104 -17.63 -8.35 -5.34
C ALA A 104 -16.38 -7.76 -5.99
N THR A 105 -16.54 -7.01 -7.07
CA THR A 105 -15.44 -6.57 -7.96
C THR A 105 -15.46 -5.08 -8.28
N GLU A 106 -16.30 -4.30 -7.62
CA GLU A 106 -16.46 -2.88 -7.88
C GLU A 106 -16.10 -2.06 -6.64
N ARG A 107 -15.72 -0.81 -6.91
CA ARG A 107 -15.54 0.22 -5.88
C ARG A 107 -16.21 1.51 -6.30
N ALA A 108 -16.68 2.27 -5.30
CA ALA A 108 -17.29 3.57 -5.52
C ALA A 108 -16.77 4.59 -4.51
N PHE A 109 -16.70 5.85 -4.96
CA PHE A 109 -16.51 6.99 -4.06
C PHE A 109 -17.84 7.35 -3.43
N ARG A 110 -17.92 7.24 -2.11
CA ARG A 110 -19.10 7.52 -1.29
C ARG A 110 -18.82 8.66 -0.33
N ARG A 111 -19.68 8.88 0.66
CA ARG A 111 -19.49 9.88 1.74
C ARG A 111 -19.31 11.31 1.24
N GLY A 112 -19.89 11.64 0.08
CA GLY A 112 -19.73 12.96 -0.54
C GLY A 112 -18.42 13.15 -1.30
N PHE A 113 -17.59 12.11 -1.42
CA PHE A 113 -16.42 12.16 -2.30
C PHE A 113 -16.85 12.15 -3.76
N SER A 114 -16.24 13.03 -4.54
CA SER A 114 -16.45 13.13 -5.99
C SER A 114 -15.14 13.46 -6.69
N ILE A 115 -15.06 13.09 -7.95
CA ILE A 115 -13.96 13.44 -8.85
C ILE A 115 -14.56 14.27 -9.99
N SER A 116 -13.97 15.42 -10.25
CA SER A 116 -14.38 16.28 -11.37
C SER A 116 -13.84 15.73 -12.69
N SER A 117 -14.55 15.99 -13.78
CA SER A 117 -14.07 15.62 -15.11
C SER A 117 -12.70 16.24 -15.40
N GLY A 118 -11.75 15.40 -15.83
CA GLY A 118 -10.37 15.81 -16.10
C GLY A 118 -9.50 15.97 -14.85
N GLU A 119 -10.01 15.70 -13.63
CA GLU A 119 -9.21 15.80 -12.40
C GLU A 119 -8.13 14.74 -12.35
N ARG A 120 -6.91 15.16 -12.02
CA ARG A 120 -5.71 14.31 -12.03
C ARG A 120 -5.55 13.54 -10.72
N VAL A 121 -5.72 12.22 -10.79
CA VAL A 121 -5.79 11.33 -9.63
C VAL A 121 -4.52 10.49 -9.50
N LEU A 122 -3.88 10.52 -8.34
CA LEU A 122 -2.87 9.56 -7.92
C LEU A 122 -3.56 8.48 -7.10
N ILE A 123 -3.42 7.22 -7.50
CA ILE A 123 -3.93 6.08 -6.71
C ILE A 123 -2.83 5.56 -5.80
N VAL A 124 -3.17 5.26 -4.54
CA VAL A 124 -2.23 4.68 -3.58
C VAL A 124 -2.83 3.46 -2.89
N ASP A 125 -2.00 2.43 -2.69
CA ASP A 125 -2.38 1.23 -1.97
C ASP A 125 -1.21 0.71 -1.12
N ASP A 126 -1.50 -0.18 -0.18
CA ASP A 126 -0.48 -0.70 0.73
C ASP A 126 0.36 -1.83 0.08
N ILE A 127 -0.26 -2.86 -0.45
CA ILE A 127 0.42 -4.02 -1.05
C ILE A 127 -0.18 -4.32 -2.42
N LEU A 128 0.66 -4.26 -3.44
CA LEU A 128 0.35 -4.74 -4.77
C LEU A 128 0.62 -6.25 -4.85
N THR A 129 -0.38 -7.02 -5.25
CA THR A 129 -0.25 -8.46 -5.57
C THR A 129 -0.77 -8.74 -6.97
N THR A 130 -2.05 -8.83 -7.16
CA THR A 130 -2.70 -9.05 -8.47
C THR A 130 -3.09 -7.74 -9.17
N GLY A 131 -3.09 -6.62 -8.46
CA GLY A 131 -3.53 -5.33 -8.98
C GLY A 131 -5.05 -5.12 -8.99
N ASN A 132 -5.86 -6.09 -8.58
CA ASN A 132 -7.32 -5.99 -8.64
C ASN A 132 -7.87 -4.76 -7.88
N SER A 133 -7.42 -4.54 -6.63
CA SER A 133 -7.87 -3.37 -5.85
C SER A 133 -7.58 -2.05 -6.54
N ILE A 134 -6.40 -1.95 -7.15
CA ILE A 134 -5.98 -0.76 -7.91
C ILE A 134 -6.84 -0.60 -9.16
N GLY A 135 -7.04 -1.68 -9.93
CA GLY A 135 -7.89 -1.68 -11.13
C GLY A 135 -9.33 -1.27 -10.83
N GLU A 136 -9.90 -1.76 -9.72
CA GLU A 136 -11.23 -1.36 -9.25
C GLU A 136 -11.30 0.16 -8.96
N VAL A 137 -10.26 0.73 -8.32
CA VAL A 137 -10.18 2.18 -8.06
C VAL A 137 -9.98 2.96 -9.36
N MET A 138 -9.14 2.47 -10.29
CA MET A 138 -8.96 3.09 -11.62
C MET A 138 -10.28 3.20 -12.36
N THR A 139 -11.08 2.13 -12.36
CA THR A 139 -12.41 2.10 -12.95
C THR A 139 -13.33 3.14 -12.30
N ALA A 140 -13.34 3.20 -10.95
CA ALA A 140 -14.15 4.18 -10.22
C ALA A 140 -13.76 5.62 -10.54
N VAL A 141 -12.45 5.91 -10.71
CA VAL A 141 -11.94 7.23 -11.14
C VAL A 141 -12.41 7.56 -12.55
N THR A 142 -12.25 6.64 -13.48
CA THR A 142 -12.59 6.84 -14.90
C THR A 142 -14.09 7.02 -15.08
N ASN A 143 -14.91 6.27 -14.34
CA ASN A 143 -16.38 6.40 -14.39
C ASN A 143 -16.86 7.79 -13.95
N GLN A 144 -16.10 8.54 -13.15
CA GLN A 144 -16.38 9.93 -12.80
C GLN A 144 -15.68 10.94 -13.74
N GLY A 145 -15.01 10.48 -14.78
CA GLY A 145 -14.32 11.34 -15.74
C GLY A 145 -12.94 11.82 -15.26
N GLY A 146 -12.40 11.26 -14.18
CA GLY A 146 -11.05 11.56 -13.70
C GLY A 146 -9.96 10.93 -14.57
N ILE A 147 -8.75 11.44 -14.45
CA ILE A 147 -7.56 10.97 -15.16
C ILE A 147 -6.59 10.38 -14.15
N VAL A 148 -6.37 9.06 -14.19
CA VAL A 148 -5.33 8.42 -13.37
C VAL A 148 -3.96 8.80 -13.95
N ILE A 149 -3.10 9.39 -13.11
CA ILE A 149 -1.77 9.88 -13.55
C ILE A 149 -0.62 9.05 -13.01
N GLY A 150 -0.90 8.12 -12.11
CA GLY A 150 0.09 7.24 -11.53
C GLY A 150 -0.45 6.44 -10.35
N ILE A 151 0.37 5.48 -9.91
CA ILE A 151 0.06 4.57 -8.82
C ILE A 151 1.25 4.55 -7.86
N GLY A 152 0.99 4.67 -6.55
CA GLY A 152 1.98 4.53 -5.50
C GLY A 152 1.63 3.38 -4.55
N VAL A 153 2.58 2.46 -4.29
CA VAL A 153 2.37 1.35 -3.35
C VAL A 153 3.53 1.25 -2.37
N LEU A 154 3.25 0.79 -1.15
CA LEU A 154 4.33 0.57 -0.18
C LEU A 154 5.15 -0.66 -0.56
N VAL A 155 4.49 -1.76 -0.90
CA VAL A 155 5.17 -3.01 -1.26
C VAL A 155 4.56 -3.58 -2.53
N ASP A 156 5.43 -3.83 -3.51
CA ASP A 156 5.09 -4.62 -4.69
C ASP A 156 5.51 -6.08 -4.46
N ARG A 157 4.52 -6.97 -4.48
CA ARG A 157 4.66 -8.42 -4.36
C ARG A 157 4.11 -9.15 -5.57
N SER A 158 3.92 -8.45 -6.67
CA SER A 158 3.45 -9.07 -7.90
C SER A 158 4.48 -10.10 -8.41
N GLU A 159 4.00 -11.26 -8.84
CA GLU A 159 4.86 -12.32 -9.40
C GLU A 159 5.44 -11.89 -10.76
N GLN A 160 4.67 -11.10 -11.50
CA GLN A 160 5.06 -10.52 -12.77
C GLN A 160 4.82 -9.01 -12.74
N GLU A 161 5.51 -8.29 -13.61
CA GLU A 161 5.28 -6.87 -13.79
C GLU A 161 3.86 -6.62 -14.31
N ILE A 162 3.12 -5.76 -13.62
CA ILE A 162 1.76 -5.40 -14.00
C ILE A 162 1.79 -4.03 -14.67
N ASP A 163 1.41 -4.00 -15.93
CA ASP A 163 1.24 -2.74 -16.66
C ASP A 163 -0.17 -2.17 -16.42
N PHE A 164 -0.23 -1.03 -15.76
CA PHE A 164 -1.47 -0.29 -15.55
C PHE A 164 -1.69 0.83 -16.59
N GLY A 165 -0.80 0.97 -17.57
CA GLY A 165 -0.82 2.07 -18.54
C GLY A 165 -0.44 3.43 -17.94
N VAL A 166 0.01 3.48 -16.69
CA VAL A 166 0.45 4.68 -15.96
C VAL A 166 1.66 4.35 -15.08
N PRO A 167 2.51 5.35 -14.73
CA PRO A 167 3.67 5.10 -13.88
C PRO A 167 3.32 4.47 -12.54
N LEU A 168 4.05 3.41 -12.17
CA LEU A 168 3.99 2.76 -10.85
C LEU A 168 5.23 3.13 -10.03
N CYS A 169 5.02 3.64 -8.84
CA CYS A 169 6.05 3.86 -7.82
C CYS A 169 5.85 2.89 -6.67
N SER A 170 6.71 1.89 -6.51
CA SER A 170 6.74 1.04 -5.32
C SER A 170 7.84 1.49 -4.37
N CYS A 171 7.54 1.57 -3.06
CA CYS A 171 8.56 1.88 -2.05
C CYS A 171 9.54 0.71 -1.87
N HIS A 172 9.05 -0.51 -2.00
CA HIS A 172 9.83 -1.74 -1.88
C HIS A 172 9.24 -2.84 -2.78
N ARG A 173 10.11 -3.61 -3.45
CA ARG A 173 9.69 -4.82 -4.17
C ARG A 173 10.14 -6.04 -3.37
N ALA A 174 9.18 -6.89 -2.99
CA ALA A 174 9.41 -8.08 -2.18
C ALA A 174 9.00 -9.33 -2.96
N ILE A 175 9.97 -10.06 -3.48
CA ILE A 175 9.73 -11.39 -4.06
C ILE A 175 9.74 -12.38 -2.90
N VAL A 176 8.61 -13.00 -2.62
CA VAL A 176 8.45 -13.98 -1.55
C VAL A 176 8.08 -15.31 -2.19
N PRO A 177 8.77 -16.41 -1.84
CA PRO A 177 8.41 -17.74 -2.34
C PRO A 177 6.95 -18.07 -1.97
N THR A 178 6.22 -18.57 -2.95
CA THR A 178 4.88 -19.13 -2.76
C THR A 178 4.87 -20.57 -3.27
N TYR A 179 4.07 -21.42 -2.64
CA TYR A 179 4.01 -22.85 -2.94
C TYR A 179 2.58 -23.30 -3.08
N LEU A 180 2.31 -24.20 -4.00
CA LEU A 180 1.07 -24.97 -4.00
C LEU A 180 1.03 -25.86 -2.75
N PRO A 181 -0.14 -26.11 -2.14
CA PRO A 181 -0.25 -26.93 -0.93
C PRO A 181 0.45 -28.29 -1.02
N GLN A 182 0.33 -28.97 -2.16
CA GLN A 182 0.94 -30.28 -2.41
C GLN A 182 2.47 -30.24 -2.54
N ASP A 183 3.05 -29.10 -2.91
CA ASP A 183 4.48 -28.92 -3.18
C ASP A 183 5.16 -28.09 -2.07
N CYS A 184 4.44 -27.82 -0.98
CA CYS A 184 4.91 -26.92 0.06
C CYS A 184 5.92 -27.60 0.98
N PRO A 185 7.18 -27.12 1.05
CA PRO A 185 8.20 -27.69 1.93
C PRO A 185 7.88 -27.52 3.41
N LEU A 186 7.08 -26.50 3.76
CA LEU A 186 6.67 -26.25 5.14
C LEU A 186 5.59 -27.26 5.58
N CYS A 187 4.71 -27.69 4.66
CA CYS A 187 3.80 -28.81 4.91
C CYS A 187 4.58 -30.12 5.13
N ALA A 188 5.54 -30.39 4.26
CA ALA A 188 6.40 -31.57 4.39
C ALA A 188 7.15 -31.59 5.74
N ALA A 189 7.60 -30.43 6.21
CA ALA A 189 8.23 -30.25 7.51
C ALA A 189 7.24 -30.22 8.69
N ARG A 190 5.93 -30.40 8.44
CA ARG A 190 4.86 -30.36 9.44
C ARG A 190 4.81 -29.07 10.27
N ILE A 191 5.23 -27.94 9.70
CA ILE A 191 5.10 -26.63 10.33
C ILE A 191 3.62 -26.24 10.32
N PRO A 192 3.04 -25.86 11.47
CA PRO A 192 1.62 -25.50 11.54
C PRO A 192 1.25 -24.40 10.56
N LEU A 193 0.20 -24.61 9.76
CA LEU A 193 -0.33 -23.63 8.83
C LEU A 193 -1.19 -22.61 9.58
N VAL A 194 -0.87 -21.34 9.40
CA VAL A 194 -1.60 -20.21 9.98
C VAL A 194 -2.31 -19.46 8.88
N LYS A 195 -3.61 -19.23 9.04
CA LYS A 195 -4.35 -18.29 8.19
C LYS A 195 -4.33 -16.93 8.90
N PRO A 196 -3.57 -15.94 8.40
CA PRO A 196 -3.61 -14.62 8.97
C PRO A 196 -5.02 -14.05 8.87
N SER A 197 -5.47 -13.34 9.90
CA SER A 197 -6.75 -12.62 9.83
C SER A 197 -6.61 -11.55 8.75
N SER A 198 -7.19 -11.81 7.58
CA SER A 198 -7.47 -10.75 6.63
C SER A 198 -8.55 -9.88 7.27
N GLY A 199 -8.18 -8.70 7.73
CA GLY A 199 -9.14 -7.70 8.17
C GLY A 199 -10.06 -7.28 7.05
#